data_40cf73686fa7614dffa60f8bb833e0c5
#
_entry.id   40cf73686fa7614dffa60f8bb833e0c5
#
_cell.length_a   1.000
_cell.length_b   1.000
_cell.length_c   1.000
_cell.angle_alpha   90.00
_cell.angle_beta   90.00
_cell.angle_gamma   90.00
#
_symmetry.space_group_name_H-M   'P 1'
#
loop_
_entity.id
_entity.type
_entity.pdbx_description
1 polymer ?
#
loop_
_entity_poly.entity_id
_entity_poly.type
_entity_poly.pdbx_seq_one_letter_code
_entity_poly.pdbx_strand_id
1 'polypeptide(L)'
;MGNLLEYSGIITKLRAMEARLLTDEQFEEISALTSITELVSYLNANSSYQDVLQDMDETMLHRGNIEKVLILSLYHDYTKIYRFCGQSQREFMKLIMKGYEIELINYCLRIVINHYKKPFDLNYKSAFFDRYSQISIGKLITARTTDELVENLKETEYYAPLKKIKDTDNVTLYDYNLALDLYYYTSTWKEQKKILKKSDLELFMRDRGSKIDLLNIQWIYRAKKYY
;
A
#
# COMPACT_ATOMS: atom_id res chain seq x y z
N MET A 1 -25.68 21.55 -3.51
CA MET A 1 -24.78 22.20 -2.55
C MET A 1 -24.17 21.25 -1.50
N GLY A 2 -24.78 20.08 -1.19
CA GLY A 2 -24.27 19.15 -0.16
C GLY A 2 -22.83 18.63 -0.37
N ASN A 3 -22.46 18.23 -1.58
CA ASN A 3 -21.16 17.62 -1.83
C ASN A 3 -19.98 18.60 -1.67
N LEU A 4 -20.15 19.87 -1.98
CA LEU A 4 -19.06 20.85 -1.94
C LEU A 4 -18.63 21.16 -0.51
N LEU A 5 -19.55 21.20 0.43
CA LEU A 5 -19.25 21.35 1.86
C LEU A 5 -18.67 20.07 2.46
N GLU A 6 -19.15 18.91 2.03
CA GLU A 6 -18.71 17.61 2.52
C GLU A 6 -17.22 17.34 2.19
N TYR A 7 -16.75 17.78 1.01
CA TYR A 7 -15.36 17.56 0.57
C TYR A 7 -14.43 18.76 0.79
N SER A 8 -14.94 19.92 1.19
CA SER A 8 -14.13 21.15 1.27
C SER A 8 -12.88 21.02 2.17
N GLY A 9 -13.06 20.43 3.36
CA GLY A 9 -11.95 20.23 4.30
C GLY A 9 -10.88 19.29 3.76
N ILE A 10 -11.29 18.17 3.15
CA ILE A 10 -10.35 17.20 2.56
C ILE A 10 -9.64 17.80 1.35
N ILE A 11 -10.36 18.48 0.45
CA ILE A 11 -9.78 19.12 -0.73
C ILE A 11 -8.74 20.16 -0.32
N THR A 12 -9.05 21.02 0.66
CA THR A 12 -8.09 22.01 1.18
C THR A 12 -6.84 21.32 1.73
N LYS A 13 -7.02 20.25 2.52
CA LYS A 13 -5.90 19.48 3.06
C LYS A 13 -5.07 18.82 1.97
N LEU A 14 -5.71 18.19 0.99
CA LEU A 14 -5.02 17.53 -0.13
C LEU A 14 -4.21 18.53 -0.96
N ARG A 15 -4.78 19.71 -1.29
CA ARG A 15 -4.06 20.76 -2.02
C ARG A 15 -2.84 21.27 -1.23
N ALA A 16 -2.98 21.43 0.08
CA ALA A 16 -1.85 21.83 0.93
C ALA A 16 -0.75 20.76 1.00
N MET A 17 -1.11 19.48 0.89
CA MET A 17 -0.15 18.38 0.82
C MET A 17 0.47 18.28 -0.58
N GLU A 18 -0.33 18.40 -1.64
CA GLU A 18 0.12 18.41 -3.03
C GLU A 18 1.14 19.51 -3.30
N ALA A 19 0.91 20.71 -2.76
CA ALA A 19 1.84 21.84 -2.88
C ALA A 19 3.22 21.60 -2.23
N ARG A 20 3.37 20.54 -1.44
CA ARG A 20 4.63 20.13 -0.81
C ARG A 20 5.28 18.91 -1.46
N LEU A 21 4.70 18.38 -2.54
CA LEU A 21 5.33 17.33 -3.32
C LEU A 21 6.53 17.88 -4.09
N LEU A 22 7.46 16.99 -4.40
CA LEU A 22 8.61 17.32 -5.24
C LEU A 22 8.15 17.68 -6.65
N THR A 23 8.76 18.72 -7.23
CA THR A 23 8.56 19.10 -8.63
C THR A 23 9.48 18.30 -9.56
N ASP A 24 9.22 18.37 -10.86
CA ASP A 24 10.07 17.70 -11.87
C ASP A 24 11.51 18.25 -11.82
N GLU A 25 11.69 19.58 -11.63
CA GLU A 25 12.99 20.19 -11.46
C GLU A 25 13.73 19.67 -10.22
N GLN A 26 13.02 19.49 -9.11
CA GLN A 26 13.61 18.91 -7.89
C GLN A 26 14.00 17.44 -8.08
N PHE A 27 13.26 16.67 -8.89
CA PHE A 27 13.68 15.31 -9.24
C PHE A 27 14.93 15.31 -10.12
N GLU A 28 15.09 16.26 -11.03
CA GLU A 28 16.33 16.42 -11.81
C GLU A 28 17.52 16.77 -10.91
N GLU A 29 17.34 17.68 -9.96
CA GLU A 29 18.37 18.03 -8.96
C GLU A 29 18.76 16.81 -8.11
N ILE A 30 17.79 16.05 -7.61
CA ILE A 30 18.01 14.82 -6.84
C ILE A 30 18.79 13.79 -7.67
N SER A 31 18.49 13.64 -8.96
CA SER A 31 19.15 12.67 -9.82
C SER A 31 20.64 12.98 -10.08
N ALA A 32 21.05 14.22 -9.89
CA ALA A 32 22.42 14.67 -10.01
C ALA A 32 23.26 14.47 -8.71
N LEU A 33 22.61 14.15 -7.58
CA LEU A 33 23.29 13.93 -6.31
C LEU A 33 24.12 12.64 -6.35
N THR A 34 25.26 12.68 -5.68
CA THR A 34 26.25 11.58 -5.74
C THR A 34 26.29 10.71 -4.49
N SER A 35 25.65 11.17 -3.40
CA SER A 35 25.64 10.45 -2.13
C SER A 35 24.27 10.41 -1.47
N ILE A 36 24.09 9.40 -0.62
CA ILE A 36 22.87 9.25 0.21
C ILE A 36 22.75 10.40 1.20
N THR A 37 23.86 10.89 1.74
CA THR A 37 23.89 12.01 2.68
C THR A 37 23.38 13.30 2.01
N GLU A 38 23.84 13.57 0.79
CA GLU A 38 23.33 14.71 0.00
C GLU A 38 21.82 14.57 -0.28
N LEU A 39 21.36 13.37 -0.65
CA LEU A 39 19.94 13.11 -0.87
C LEU A 39 19.10 13.40 0.38
N VAL A 40 19.50 12.88 1.54
CA VAL A 40 18.77 13.09 2.81
C VAL A 40 18.78 14.56 3.19
N SER A 41 19.93 15.25 3.06
CA SER A 41 20.04 16.69 3.32
C SER A 41 19.11 17.50 2.40
N TYR A 42 19.08 17.17 1.11
CA TYR A 42 18.21 17.82 0.13
C TYR A 42 16.72 17.62 0.48
N LEU A 43 16.29 16.38 0.72
CA LEU A 43 14.90 16.06 1.05
C LEU A 43 14.46 16.70 2.37
N ASN A 44 15.36 16.79 3.35
CA ASN A 44 15.10 17.43 4.63
C ASN A 44 14.90 18.93 4.49
N ALA A 45 15.65 19.58 3.60
CA ALA A 45 15.56 21.02 3.38
C ALA A 45 14.39 21.44 2.47
N ASN A 46 14.02 20.63 1.49
CA ASN A 46 13.21 21.06 0.34
C ASN A 46 11.88 20.30 0.16
N SER A 47 11.48 19.44 1.10
CA SER A 47 10.31 18.61 0.86
C SER A 47 9.43 18.36 2.08
N SER A 48 8.29 17.67 1.85
CA SER A 48 7.39 17.20 2.91
C SER A 48 7.99 16.07 3.75
N TYR A 49 9.18 15.56 3.40
CA TYR A 49 9.85 14.47 4.11
C TYR A 49 10.62 14.93 5.34
N GLN A 50 10.78 16.24 5.55
CA GLN A 50 11.44 16.79 6.74
C GLN A 50 10.91 16.16 8.03
N ASP A 51 9.57 16.06 8.18
CA ASP A 51 8.90 15.51 9.37
C ASP A 51 9.37 14.08 9.76
N VAL A 52 9.90 13.32 8.81
CA VAL A 52 10.32 11.92 9.01
C VAL A 52 11.83 11.70 8.90
N LEU A 53 12.55 12.66 8.31
CA LEU A 53 14.00 12.56 8.09
C LEU A 53 14.81 13.30 9.16
N GLN A 54 14.22 14.28 9.86
CA GLN A 54 14.93 15.13 10.83
C GLN A 54 15.59 14.34 11.99
N ASP A 55 15.02 13.17 12.33
CA ASP A 55 15.51 12.33 13.43
C ASP A 55 16.49 11.25 12.98
N MET A 56 16.90 11.26 11.69
CA MET A 56 17.89 10.31 11.18
C MET A 56 19.30 10.75 11.51
N ASP A 57 20.04 9.90 12.22
CA ASP A 57 21.48 10.09 12.46
C ASP A 57 22.32 9.49 11.31
N GLU A 58 23.63 9.84 11.30
CA GLU A 58 24.56 9.40 10.26
C GLU A 58 24.68 7.87 10.16
N THR A 59 24.47 7.14 11.24
CA THR A 59 24.56 5.66 11.27
C THR A 59 23.38 5.01 10.56
N MET A 60 22.27 5.74 10.40
CA MET A 60 21.05 5.30 9.72
C MET A 60 21.03 5.64 8.23
N LEU A 61 22.02 6.38 7.71
CA LEU A 61 22.08 6.86 6.32
C LEU A 61 22.47 5.75 5.33
N HIS A 62 21.64 4.72 5.25
CA HIS A 62 21.76 3.72 4.20
C HIS A 62 20.40 3.49 3.52
N ARG A 63 20.42 3.06 2.26
CA ARG A 63 19.27 2.93 1.38
C ARG A 63 18.07 2.27 2.06
N GLY A 64 18.27 1.14 2.73
CA GLY A 64 17.16 0.38 3.33
C GLY A 64 16.43 1.14 4.45
N ASN A 65 17.15 1.95 5.24
CA ASN A 65 16.52 2.77 6.28
C ASN A 65 15.77 3.95 5.67
N ILE A 66 16.33 4.58 4.65
CA ILE A 66 15.67 5.70 3.95
C ILE A 66 14.38 5.22 3.30
N GLU A 67 14.38 4.08 2.60
CA GLU A 67 13.17 3.48 2.02
C GLU A 67 12.10 3.25 3.08
N LYS A 68 12.45 2.76 4.29
CA LYS A 68 11.50 2.59 5.41
C LYS A 68 10.91 3.92 5.86
N VAL A 69 11.74 4.94 6.02
CA VAL A 69 11.30 6.27 6.46
C VAL A 69 10.38 6.92 5.43
N LEU A 70 10.67 6.76 4.13
CA LEU A 70 9.80 7.24 3.06
C LEU A 70 8.45 6.50 3.05
N ILE A 71 8.44 5.19 3.32
CA ILE A 71 7.19 4.43 3.49
C ILE A 71 6.40 4.94 4.71
N LEU A 72 7.07 5.23 5.82
CA LEU A 72 6.41 5.83 7.00
C LEU A 72 5.79 7.19 6.68
N SER A 73 6.44 8.00 5.85
CA SER A 73 5.87 9.27 5.37
C SER A 73 4.52 9.05 4.66
N LEU A 74 4.42 8.03 3.81
CA LEU A 74 3.17 7.66 3.14
C LEU A 74 2.07 7.30 4.15
N TYR A 75 2.40 6.56 5.21
CA TYR A 75 1.45 6.22 6.28
C TYR A 75 1.05 7.44 7.11
N HIS A 76 1.96 8.37 7.35
CA HIS A 76 1.64 9.66 7.96
C HIS A 76 0.68 10.47 7.09
N ASP A 77 0.87 10.50 5.79
CA ASP A 77 0.00 11.21 4.87
C ASP A 77 -1.40 10.58 4.81
N TYR A 78 -1.50 9.25 4.76
CA TYR A 78 -2.77 8.56 4.93
C TYR A 78 -3.46 8.97 6.24
N THR A 79 -2.74 8.98 7.34
CA THR A 79 -3.27 9.37 8.66
C THR A 79 -3.73 10.82 8.68
N LYS A 80 -2.97 11.74 8.07
CA LYS A 80 -3.33 13.16 7.94
C LYS A 80 -4.66 13.30 7.17
N ILE A 81 -4.80 12.63 6.04
CA ILE A 81 -6.04 12.64 5.22
C ILE A 81 -7.20 12.03 6.00
N TYR A 82 -7.00 10.87 6.61
CA TYR A 82 -8.04 10.15 7.36
C TYR A 82 -8.66 10.98 8.49
N ARG A 83 -7.89 11.87 9.14
CA ARG A 83 -8.39 12.77 10.18
C ARG A 83 -9.42 13.78 9.68
N PHE A 84 -9.34 14.15 8.40
CA PHE A 84 -10.29 15.06 7.74
C PHE A 84 -11.48 14.34 7.12
N CYS A 85 -11.47 13.00 7.10
CA CYS A 85 -12.53 12.18 6.52
C CYS A 85 -13.75 12.09 7.46
N GLY A 86 -14.94 12.32 6.92
CA GLY A 86 -16.22 11.89 7.50
C GLY A 86 -16.40 10.36 7.38
N GLN A 87 -17.51 9.84 7.88
CA GLN A 87 -17.75 8.39 7.96
C GLN A 87 -17.73 7.71 6.57
N SER A 88 -18.45 8.23 5.59
CA SER A 88 -18.48 7.66 4.23
C SER A 88 -17.12 7.66 3.55
N GLN A 89 -16.34 8.71 3.78
CA GLN A 89 -14.99 8.85 3.24
C GLN A 89 -14.00 7.91 3.91
N ARG A 90 -14.18 7.62 5.20
CA ARG A 90 -13.39 6.60 5.92
C ARG A 90 -13.64 5.19 5.38
N GLU A 91 -14.88 4.87 4.99
CA GLU A 91 -15.18 3.61 4.32
C GLU A 91 -14.48 3.52 2.95
N PHE A 92 -14.42 4.63 2.21
CA PHE A 92 -13.61 4.68 0.99
C PHE A 92 -12.10 4.50 1.24
N MET A 93 -11.57 5.12 2.29
CA MET A 93 -10.16 4.94 2.68
C MET A 93 -9.82 3.49 3.02
N LYS A 94 -10.78 2.70 3.54
CA LYS A 94 -10.59 1.26 3.76
C LYS A 94 -10.39 0.48 2.45
N LEU A 95 -11.06 0.88 1.35
CA LEU A 95 -10.82 0.26 0.04
C LEU A 95 -9.37 0.49 -0.44
N ILE A 96 -8.83 1.68 -0.17
CA ILE A 96 -7.44 2.00 -0.48
C ILE A 96 -6.51 1.16 0.41
N MET A 97 -6.85 1.00 1.69
CA MET A 97 -6.06 0.23 2.64
C MET A 97 -5.88 -1.23 2.23
N LYS A 98 -6.88 -1.86 1.60
CA LYS A 98 -6.78 -3.24 1.09
C LYS A 98 -5.57 -3.46 0.17
N GLY A 99 -5.20 -2.46 -0.64
CA GLY A 99 -4.00 -2.53 -1.48
C GLY A 99 -2.73 -2.68 -0.66
N TYR A 100 -2.57 -1.89 0.41
CA TYR A 100 -1.42 -1.98 1.32
C TYR A 100 -1.40 -3.29 2.12
N GLU A 101 -2.58 -3.80 2.50
CA GLU A 101 -2.71 -5.08 3.18
C GLU A 101 -2.25 -6.24 2.29
N ILE A 102 -2.70 -6.28 1.03
CA ILE A 102 -2.31 -7.30 0.06
C ILE A 102 -0.82 -7.24 -0.26
N GLU A 103 -0.27 -6.04 -0.43
CA GLU A 103 1.17 -5.87 -0.63
C GLU A 103 1.97 -6.44 0.55
N LEU A 104 1.51 -6.19 1.77
CA LEU A 104 2.12 -6.73 2.98
C LEU A 104 2.05 -8.26 3.04
N ILE A 105 0.88 -8.85 2.73
CA ILE A 105 0.71 -10.31 2.69
C ILE A 105 1.63 -10.93 1.61
N ASN A 106 1.67 -10.34 0.41
CA ASN A 106 2.54 -10.80 -0.68
C ASN A 106 4.02 -10.72 -0.29
N TYR A 107 4.43 -9.69 0.44
CA TYR A 107 5.79 -9.60 0.98
C TYR A 107 6.08 -10.76 1.95
N CYS A 108 5.16 -11.05 2.86
CA CYS A 108 5.31 -12.15 3.82
C CYS A 108 5.34 -13.53 3.13
N LEU A 109 4.42 -13.76 2.17
CA LEU A 109 4.40 -14.99 1.37
C LEU A 109 5.72 -15.21 0.64
N ARG A 110 6.29 -14.17 0.05
CA ARG A 110 7.59 -14.25 -0.64
C ARG A 110 8.72 -14.68 0.29
N ILE A 111 8.74 -14.15 1.52
CA ILE A 111 9.77 -14.51 2.51
C ILE A 111 9.63 -15.97 2.92
N VAL A 112 8.41 -16.41 3.23
CA VAL A 112 8.14 -17.74 3.74
C VAL A 112 8.36 -18.82 2.66
N ILE A 113 7.83 -18.60 1.46
CA ILE A 113 7.93 -19.57 0.34
C ILE A 113 9.38 -19.71 -0.15
N ASN A 114 10.13 -18.62 -0.21
CA ASN A 114 11.54 -18.67 -0.62
C ASN A 114 12.51 -19.00 0.53
N HIS A 115 11.99 -19.29 1.72
CA HIS A 115 12.80 -19.64 2.89
C HIS A 115 13.93 -18.63 3.20
N TYR A 116 13.63 -17.33 3.06
CA TYR A 116 14.62 -16.30 3.38
C TYR A 116 14.99 -16.34 4.86
N LYS A 117 16.30 -16.44 5.14
CA LYS A 117 16.83 -16.51 6.50
C LYS A 117 16.72 -15.21 7.29
N LYS A 118 16.46 -14.08 6.62
CA LYS A 118 16.29 -12.78 7.28
C LYS A 118 14.94 -12.73 7.99
N PRO A 119 14.89 -12.26 9.24
CA PRO A 119 13.64 -12.07 9.95
C PRO A 119 12.79 -11.02 9.24
N PHE A 120 11.48 -11.09 9.45
CA PHE A 120 10.55 -10.07 9.00
C PHE A 120 10.89 -8.72 9.66
N ASP A 121 11.27 -7.73 8.87
CA ASP A 121 11.52 -6.38 9.35
C ASP A 121 10.29 -5.51 9.07
N LEU A 122 9.24 -5.74 9.83
CA LEU A 122 7.94 -5.11 9.66
C LEU A 122 7.48 -4.31 10.88
N ASN A 123 8.22 -4.36 12.00
CA ASN A 123 7.81 -3.70 13.24
C ASN A 123 7.55 -2.20 13.07
N TYR A 124 8.30 -1.53 12.19
CA TYR A 124 8.09 -0.10 11.89
C TYR A 124 6.71 0.21 11.30
N LYS A 125 6.00 -0.79 10.77
CA LYS A 125 4.65 -0.66 10.20
C LYS A 125 3.53 -0.89 11.25
N SER A 126 3.84 -1.49 12.42
CA SER A 126 2.84 -1.96 13.37
C SER A 126 1.88 -0.85 13.80
N ALA A 127 2.39 0.32 14.19
CA ALA A 127 1.54 1.42 14.66
C ALA A 127 0.49 1.87 13.64
N PHE A 128 0.79 1.77 12.36
CA PHE A 128 -0.14 2.11 11.29
C PHE A 128 -1.15 0.98 11.04
N PHE A 129 -0.68 -0.25 10.87
CA PHE A 129 -1.54 -1.39 10.58
C PHE A 129 -2.46 -1.72 11.74
N ASP A 130 -1.99 -1.72 12.98
CA ASP A 130 -2.83 -1.97 14.17
C ASP A 130 -3.97 -0.94 14.32
N ARG A 131 -3.80 0.24 13.74
CA ARG A 131 -4.82 1.29 13.81
C ARG A 131 -5.81 1.28 12.66
N TYR A 132 -5.38 0.97 11.44
CA TYR A 132 -6.17 1.17 10.21
C TYR A 132 -6.47 -0.11 9.45
N SER A 133 -5.88 -1.23 9.83
CA SER A 133 -5.96 -2.51 9.15
C SER A 133 -6.61 -3.57 10.03
N GLN A 134 -7.10 -4.62 9.41
CA GLN A 134 -7.50 -5.85 10.06
C GLN A 134 -6.33 -6.84 10.24
N ILE A 135 -5.14 -6.52 9.71
CA ILE A 135 -3.95 -7.35 9.75
C ILE A 135 -3.10 -6.99 10.96
N SER A 136 -2.78 -7.98 11.79
CA SER A 136 -1.81 -7.84 12.86
C SER A 136 -0.40 -8.15 12.37
N ILE A 137 0.48 -7.14 12.41
CA ILE A 137 1.90 -7.32 12.08
C ILE A 137 2.53 -8.36 13.01
N GLY A 138 2.22 -8.30 14.30
CA GLY A 138 2.73 -9.25 15.28
C GLY A 138 2.41 -10.70 14.95
N LYS A 139 1.20 -11.00 14.44
CA LYS A 139 0.83 -12.35 13.97
C LYS A 139 1.59 -12.74 12.70
N LEU A 140 1.73 -11.81 11.74
CA LEU A 140 2.42 -12.10 10.47
C LEU A 140 3.89 -12.47 10.66
N ILE A 141 4.63 -11.72 11.48
CA ILE A 141 6.06 -11.91 11.67
C ILE A 141 6.43 -13.19 12.41
N THR A 142 5.46 -13.85 13.05
CA THR A 142 5.68 -15.14 13.74
C THR A 142 5.61 -16.33 12.80
N ALA A 143 5.02 -16.16 11.61
CA ALA A 143 4.84 -17.25 10.65
C ALA A 143 6.18 -17.71 10.05
N ARG A 144 6.41 -19.03 10.06
CA ARG A 144 7.60 -19.66 9.47
C ARG A 144 7.25 -20.53 8.25
N THR A 145 5.99 -20.88 8.13
CA THR A 145 5.45 -21.68 7.03
C THR A 145 4.30 -20.93 6.36
N THR A 146 3.98 -21.32 5.13
CA THR A 146 2.82 -20.77 4.42
C THR A 146 1.53 -21.10 5.17
N ASP A 147 1.46 -22.27 5.78
CA ASP A 147 0.31 -22.71 6.57
C ASP A 147 0.07 -21.82 7.77
N GLU A 148 1.13 -21.52 8.53
CA GLU A 148 1.06 -20.61 9.67
C GLU A 148 0.67 -19.19 9.22
N LEU A 149 1.22 -18.72 8.09
CA LEU A 149 0.89 -17.41 7.56
C LEU A 149 -0.60 -17.30 7.20
N VAL A 150 -1.15 -18.31 6.52
CA VAL A 150 -2.56 -18.35 6.15
C VAL A 150 -3.44 -18.43 7.39
N GLU A 151 -3.11 -19.28 8.37
CA GLU A 151 -3.88 -19.37 9.62
C GLU A 151 -3.82 -18.09 10.47
N ASN A 152 -2.70 -17.37 10.45
CA ASN A 152 -2.59 -16.08 11.13
C ASN A 152 -3.50 -15.00 10.53
N LEU A 153 -4.01 -15.22 9.32
CA LEU A 153 -4.99 -14.35 8.63
C LEU A 153 -6.44 -14.81 8.82
N LYS A 154 -6.72 -15.82 9.64
CA LYS A 154 -8.04 -16.47 9.79
C LYS A 154 -9.19 -15.50 10.08
N GLU A 155 -8.92 -14.45 10.84
CA GLU A 155 -9.93 -13.45 11.21
C GLU A 155 -10.08 -12.33 10.18
N THR A 156 -9.38 -12.41 9.03
CA THR A 156 -9.39 -11.42 7.97
C THR A 156 -10.13 -11.92 6.73
N GLU A 157 -10.52 -11.00 5.87
CA GLU A 157 -11.15 -11.31 4.58
C GLU A 157 -10.21 -12.04 3.59
N TYR A 158 -8.89 -12.05 3.86
CA TYR A 158 -7.87 -12.69 3.03
C TYR A 158 -7.74 -14.19 3.27
N TYR A 159 -8.26 -14.68 4.38
CA TYR A 159 -8.16 -16.10 4.74
C TYR A 159 -8.80 -17.03 3.70
N ALA A 160 -10.05 -16.76 3.33
CA ALA A 160 -10.80 -17.64 2.44
C ALA A 160 -10.16 -17.82 1.06
N PRO A 161 -9.71 -16.75 0.34
CA PRO A 161 -9.01 -16.91 -0.93
C PRO A 161 -7.67 -17.63 -0.79
N LEU A 162 -6.89 -17.36 0.26
CA LEU A 162 -5.60 -18.00 0.48
C LEU A 162 -5.73 -19.48 0.86
N LYS A 163 -6.69 -19.81 1.73
CA LYS A 163 -6.97 -21.19 2.12
C LYS A 163 -7.36 -22.05 0.91
N LYS A 164 -8.20 -21.52 0.02
CA LYS A 164 -8.61 -22.23 -1.19
C LYS A 164 -7.42 -22.60 -2.07
N ILE A 165 -6.42 -21.73 -2.19
CA ILE A 165 -5.21 -22.01 -2.95
C ILE A 165 -4.32 -23.03 -2.21
N LYS A 166 -4.12 -22.85 -0.91
CA LYS A 166 -3.33 -23.77 -0.08
C LYS A 166 -3.77 -25.24 -0.21
N ASP A 167 -5.07 -25.48 -0.34
CA ASP A 167 -5.66 -26.82 -0.43
C ASP A 167 -5.51 -27.45 -1.84
N THR A 168 -4.81 -26.80 -2.79
CA THR A 168 -4.49 -27.34 -4.12
C THR A 168 -3.08 -27.93 -4.18
N ASP A 169 -2.82 -28.82 -5.14
CA ASP A 169 -1.49 -29.41 -5.33
C ASP A 169 -0.54 -28.46 -6.08
N ASN A 170 0.76 -28.56 -5.77
CA ASN A 170 1.85 -27.81 -6.44
C ASN A 170 1.70 -26.30 -6.46
N VAL A 171 1.24 -25.72 -5.35
CA VAL A 171 1.03 -24.29 -5.20
C VAL A 171 2.33 -23.49 -5.22
N THR A 172 2.36 -22.44 -6.01
CA THR A 172 3.49 -21.52 -6.14
C THR A 172 3.17 -20.14 -5.53
N LEU A 173 4.18 -19.31 -5.35
CA LEU A 173 3.98 -17.90 -4.96
C LEU A 173 3.06 -17.15 -5.93
N TYR A 174 3.14 -17.51 -7.21
CA TYR A 174 2.29 -16.91 -8.24
C TYR A 174 0.80 -17.16 -7.99
N ASP A 175 0.44 -18.37 -7.58
CA ASP A 175 -0.97 -18.74 -7.34
C ASP A 175 -1.55 -17.95 -6.16
N TYR A 176 -0.78 -17.77 -5.10
CA TYR A 176 -1.18 -16.90 -3.97
C TYR A 176 -1.33 -15.44 -4.38
N ASN A 177 -0.37 -14.90 -5.12
CA ASN A 177 -0.44 -13.52 -5.61
C ASN A 177 -1.67 -13.32 -6.52
N LEU A 178 -1.91 -14.24 -7.45
CA LEU A 178 -3.07 -14.20 -8.34
C LEU A 178 -4.39 -14.25 -7.56
N ALA A 179 -4.49 -15.13 -6.55
CA ALA A 179 -5.69 -15.22 -5.71
C ALA A 179 -5.98 -13.91 -4.96
N LEU A 180 -4.94 -13.27 -4.41
CA LEU A 180 -5.06 -11.98 -3.72
C LEU A 180 -5.41 -10.85 -4.69
N ASP A 181 -4.82 -10.81 -5.87
CA ASP A 181 -5.15 -9.81 -6.90
C ASP A 181 -6.60 -9.95 -7.38
N LEU A 182 -7.03 -11.17 -7.69
CA LEU A 182 -8.42 -11.45 -8.06
C LEU A 182 -9.39 -11.07 -6.94
N TYR A 183 -9.05 -11.38 -5.70
CA TYR A 183 -9.82 -10.98 -4.54
C TYR A 183 -9.92 -9.46 -4.42
N TYR A 184 -8.79 -8.76 -4.51
CA TYR A 184 -8.72 -7.30 -4.44
C TYR A 184 -9.63 -6.62 -5.46
N TYR A 185 -9.46 -6.96 -6.74
CA TYR A 185 -10.23 -6.33 -7.80
C TYR A 185 -11.72 -6.68 -7.73
N THR A 186 -12.07 -7.93 -7.44
CA THR A 186 -13.47 -8.33 -7.34
C THR A 186 -14.17 -7.77 -6.11
N SER A 187 -13.52 -7.76 -4.95
CA SER A 187 -14.08 -7.20 -3.71
C SER A 187 -14.24 -5.68 -3.79
N THR A 188 -13.20 -4.97 -4.20
CA THR A 188 -13.24 -3.51 -4.33
C THR A 188 -14.26 -3.06 -5.38
N TRP A 189 -14.39 -3.80 -6.51
CA TRP A 189 -15.40 -3.53 -7.54
C TRP A 189 -16.84 -3.67 -7.02
N LYS A 190 -17.08 -4.60 -6.11
CA LYS A 190 -18.40 -4.78 -5.47
C LYS A 190 -18.66 -3.74 -4.38
N GLU A 191 -17.66 -3.49 -3.54
CA GLU A 191 -17.81 -2.62 -2.38
C GLU A 191 -17.92 -1.14 -2.74
N GLN A 192 -17.18 -0.67 -3.75
CA GLN A 192 -17.30 0.72 -4.23
C GLN A 192 -18.74 1.13 -4.53
N LYS A 193 -19.56 0.21 -5.09
CA LYS A 193 -20.97 0.46 -5.41
C LYS A 193 -21.84 0.71 -4.18
N LYS A 194 -21.41 0.23 -3.01
CA LYS A 194 -22.13 0.44 -1.73
C LYS A 194 -21.69 1.73 -1.05
N ILE A 195 -20.45 2.13 -1.26
CA ILE A 195 -19.78 3.26 -0.56
C ILE A 195 -19.95 4.56 -1.35
N LEU A 196 -19.70 4.51 -2.67
CA LEU A 196 -19.71 5.67 -3.55
C LEU A 196 -21.06 5.84 -4.25
N LYS A 197 -21.42 7.08 -4.53
CA LYS A 197 -22.70 7.43 -5.16
C LYS A 197 -22.49 8.29 -6.41
N LYS A 198 -23.35 8.11 -7.41
CA LYS A 198 -23.45 8.97 -8.61
C LYS A 198 -22.08 9.23 -9.25
N SER A 199 -21.72 10.50 -9.39
CA SER A 199 -20.49 10.97 -10.07
C SER A 199 -19.20 10.42 -9.45
N ASP A 200 -19.15 10.26 -8.14
CA ASP A 200 -17.98 9.74 -7.44
C ASP A 200 -17.76 8.27 -7.80
N LEU A 201 -18.86 7.50 -7.88
CA LEU A 201 -18.81 6.12 -8.33
C LEU A 201 -18.36 6.01 -9.79
N GLU A 202 -18.92 6.83 -10.69
CA GLU A 202 -18.54 6.84 -12.12
C GLU A 202 -17.06 7.17 -12.30
N LEU A 203 -16.55 8.19 -11.60
CA LEU A 203 -15.16 8.58 -11.66
C LEU A 203 -14.23 7.44 -11.18
N PHE A 204 -14.56 6.85 -10.03
CA PHE A 204 -13.76 5.77 -9.47
C PHE A 204 -13.83 4.48 -10.30
N MET A 205 -15.00 4.15 -10.85
CA MET A 205 -15.16 3.01 -11.76
C MET A 205 -14.36 3.20 -13.04
N ARG A 206 -14.29 4.42 -13.59
CA ARG A 206 -13.47 4.70 -14.78
C ARG A 206 -11.97 4.55 -14.48
N ASP A 207 -11.50 5.09 -13.36
CA ASP A 207 -10.11 4.97 -12.94
C ASP A 207 -9.72 3.50 -12.71
N ARG A 208 -10.49 2.77 -11.91
CA ARG A 208 -10.23 1.36 -11.61
C ARG A 208 -10.42 0.45 -12.82
N GLY A 209 -11.45 0.71 -13.64
CA GLY A 209 -11.68 -0.02 -14.88
C GLY A 209 -10.51 0.09 -15.83
N SER A 210 -10.00 1.30 -16.08
CA SER A 210 -8.83 1.52 -16.93
C SER A 210 -7.59 0.75 -16.40
N LYS A 211 -7.39 0.73 -15.09
CA LYS A 211 -6.29 -0.05 -14.48
C LYS A 211 -6.46 -1.55 -14.67
N ILE A 212 -7.68 -2.07 -14.49
CA ILE A 212 -8.00 -3.48 -14.73
C ILE A 212 -7.79 -3.84 -16.21
N ASP A 213 -8.20 -2.98 -17.14
CA ASP A 213 -8.03 -3.21 -18.57
C ASP A 213 -6.55 -3.27 -18.96
N LEU A 214 -5.72 -2.35 -18.43
CA LEU A 214 -4.28 -2.38 -18.65
C LEU A 214 -3.63 -3.65 -18.09
N LEU A 215 -4.04 -4.10 -16.92
CA LEU A 215 -3.57 -5.36 -16.34
C LEU A 215 -3.99 -6.56 -17.19
N ASN A 216 -5.23 -6.61 -17.68
CA ASN A 216 -5.71 -7.66 -18.57
C ASN A 216 -4.89 -7.71 -19.88
N ILE A 217 -4.60 -6.56 -20.50
CA ILE A 217 -3.74 -6.45 -21.66
C ILE A 217 -2.34 -7.00 -21.35
N GLN A 218 -1.77 -6.61 -20.22
CA GLN A 218 -0.46 -7.11 -19.78
C GLN A 218 -0.46 -8.63 -19.59
N TRP A 219 -1.51 -9.19 -19.00
CA TRP A 219 -1.67 -10.63 -18.81
C TRP A 219 -1.78 -11.37 -20.15
N ILE A 220 -2.61 -10.88 -21.07
CA ILE A 220 -2.77 -11.45 -22.42
C ILE A 220 -1.43 -11.43 -23.17
N TYR A 221 -0.70 -10.31 -23.11
CA TYR A 221 0.62 -10.20 -23.72
C TYR A 221 1.61 -11.21 -23.15
N ARG A 222 1.68 -11.32 -21.83
CA ARG A 222 2.57 -12.29 -21.15
C ARG A 222 2.21 -13.72 -21.49
N ALA A 223 0.91 -14.06 -21.47
CA ALA A 223 0.44 -15.39 -21.84
C ALA A 223 0.86 -15.78 -23.27
N LYS A 224 0.69 -14.86 -24.23
CA LYS A 224 1.11 -15.11 -25.63
C LYS A 224 2.62 -15.17 -25.85
N LYS A 225 3.40 -14.49 -25.00
CA LYS A 225 4.87 -14.42 -25.17
C LYS A 225 5.60 -15.55 -24.47
N TYR A 226 5.09 -16.07 -23.37
CA TYR A 226 5.82 -16.97 -22.49
C TYR A 226 5.15 -18.33 -22.30
N TYR A 227 3.92 -18.51 -22.78
CA TYR A 227 3.15 -19.74 -22.76
C TYR A 227 2.52 -20.03 -24.13
#